data_408bbea74f9d247ed2b24a7862103f4f
#
_entry.id   408bbea74f9d247ed2b24a7862103f4f
#
_cell.length_a   1.000
_cell.length_b   1.000
_cell.length_c   1.000
_cell.angle_alpha   90.00
_cell.angle_beta   90.00
_cell.angle_gamma   90.00
#
_symmetry.space_group_name_H-M   'P 1'
#
loop_
_entity.id
_entity.type
_entity.pdbx_description
1 polymer ?
#
loop_
_entity_poly.entity_id
_entity_poly.type
_entity_poly.pdbx_seq_one_letter_code
_entity_poly.pdbx_strand_id
1 'polypeptide(L)'
;MSKHKKTNEKEQMEEQESLEKESTKEKAEEKKECKCSKEKTEELEKELEEKRKQIENLNQHVGSLQESLLRNQAELQNYKRRKEEESEKVLKYKNEDLIKELLTVVDNFERAISMDDNDLSDEVSKFLAGFKLIYTTTVGILNKFEVKEIAAEGLEFDPEYHHAVLTDHDETKPAGVILEVMQKGYTYKDRVVRPAMVKVNE
;
A
#
# COMPACT_ATOMS: atom_id res chain seq x y z
N MET A 1 -101.59 29.70 -58.10
CA MET A 1 -100.79 28.61 -57.47
C MET A 1 -99.30 28.68 -57.83
N SER A 2 -98.63 29.86 -57.90
CA SER A 2 -97.24 29.92 -58.34
C SER A 2 -96.30 30.75 -57.44
N LYS A 3 -96.78 31.34 -56.31
CA LYS A 3 -95.93 32.15 -55.37
C LYS A 3 -95.43 31.37 -54.15
N HIS A 4 -96.13 30.27 -53.72
CA HIS A 4 -95.70 29.49 -52.55
C HIS A 4 -94.57 28.49 -52.80
N LYS A 5 -94.29 28.10 -54.04
CA LYS A 5 -93.19 27.22 -54.36
C LYS A 5 -91.83 27.85 -54.34
N LYS A 6 -91.73 29.15 -54.63
CA LYS A 6 -90.46 29.87 -54.69
C LYS A 6 -89.91 30.27 -53.32
N THR A 7 -90.79 30.41 -52.30
CA THR A 7 -90.34 30.72 -50.91
C THR A 7 -89.81 29.49 -50.21
N ASN A 8 -90.36 28.31 -50.45
CA ASN A 8 -89.88 27.09 -49.80
C ASN A 8 -88.52 26.56 -50.36
N GLU A 9 -88.28 26.84 -51.63
CA GLU A 9 -86.92 26.51 -52.25
C GLU A 9 -85.81 27.43 -51.73
N LYS A 10 -86.09 28.72 -51.38
CA LYS A 10 -85.15 29.64 -50.83
C LYS A 10 -84.82 29.30 -49.38
N GLU A 11 -85.76 28.97 -48.55
CA GLU A 11 -85.59 28.54 -47.16
C GLU A 11 -84.80 27.24 -47.05
N GLN A 12 -85.03 26.29 -47.92
CA GLN A 12 -84.26 25.02 -47.99
C GLN A 12 -82.80 25.26 -48.48
N MET A 13 -82.54 26.20 -49.37
CA MET A 13 -81.16 26.55 -49.78
C MET A 13 -80.40 27.30 -48.68
N GLU A 14 -81.05 28.18 -47.95
CA GLU A 14 -80.42 28.88 -46.81
C GLU A 14 -80.15 27.97 -45.61
N GLU A 15 -80.98 26.97 -45.36
CA GLU A 15 -80.80 25.94 -44.37
C GLU A 15 -79.65 24.97 -44.70
N GLN A 16 -79.51 24.59 -46.00
CA GLN A 16 -78.40 23.78 -46.46
C GLN A 16 -77.08 24.50 -46.44
N GLU A 17 -77.06 25.82 -46.75
CA GLU A 17 -75.84 26.64 -46.71
C GLU A 17 -75.39 26.90 -45.27
N SER A 18 -76.33 26.98 -44.29
CA SER A 18 -76.03 27.10 -42.85
C SER A 18 -75.43 25.80 -42.30
N LEU A 19 -76.00 24.65 -42.68
CA LEU A 19 -75.48 23.33 -42.28
C LEU A 19 -74.10 23.00 -42.86
N GLU A 20 -73.85 23.40 -44.13
CA GLU A 20 -72.53 23.26 -44.72
C GLU A 20 -71.48 24.20 -44.07
N LYS A 21 -71.85 25.40 -43.64
CA LYS A 21 -70.97 26.32 -42.92
C LYS A 21 -70.68 25.85 -41.49
N GLU A 22 -71.59 25.22 -40.80
CA GLU A 22 -71.36 24.59 -39.50
C GLU A 22 -70.46 23.37 -39.61
N SER A 23 -70.73 22.46 -40.55
CA SER A 23 -69.91 21.26 -40.77
C SER A 23 -68.48 21.57 -41.19
N THR A 24 -68.26 22.70 -41.89
CA THR A 24 -66.93 23.17 -42.26
C THR A 24 -66.17 23.83 -41.12
N LYS A 25 -66.88 24.48 -40.18
CA LYS A 25 -66.30 25.00 -38.95
C LYS A 25 -65.90 23.93 -37.98
N GLU A 26 -66.76 22.92 -37.73
CA GLU A 26 -66.43 21.78 -36.87
C GLU A 26 -65.22 21.01 -37.39
N LYS A 27 -65.16 20.74 -38.72
CA LYS A 27 -64.01 20.10 -39.32
C LYS A 27 -62.70 20.96 -39.29
N ALA A 28 -62.81 22.27 -39.21
CA ALA A 28 -61.66 23.15 -39.06
C ALA A 28 -61.17 23.25 -37.61
N GLU A 29 -62.11 23.17 -36.62
CA GLU A 29 -61.77 23.10 -35.19
C GLU A 29 -61.17 21.75 -34.80
N GLU A 30 -61.76 20.60 -35.23
CA GLU A 30 -61.16 19.28 -35.05
C GLU A 30 -59.75 19.16 -35.63
N LYS A 31 -59.48 19.78 -36.82
CA LYS A 31 -58.17 19.78 -37.41
C LYS A 31 -57.17 20.66 -36.65
N LYS A 32 -57.61 21.72 -35.99
CA LYS A 32 -56.78 22.59 -35.15
C LYS A 32 -56.45 21.93 -33.80
N GLU A 33 -57.44 21.27 -33.16
CA GLU A 33 -57.17 20.49 -31.93
C GLU A 33 -56.26 19.32 -32.18
N CYS A 34 -56.46 18.57 -33.30
CA CYS A 34 -55.59 17.47 -33.68
C CYS A 34 -54.14 17.89 -34.00
N LYS A 35 -53.94 19.09 -34.56
CA LYS A 35 -52.57 19.64 -34.77
C LYS A 35 -51.93 20.08 -33.46
N CYS A 36 -52.64 20.77 -32.59
CA CYS A 36 -52.12 21.22 -31.29
C CYS A 36 -51.80 20.02 -30.35
N SER A 37 -52.58 18.93 -30.42
CA SER A 37 -52.29 17.72 -29.67
C SER A 37 -51.05 16.99 -30.20
N LYS A 38 -50.82 16.98 -31.51
CA LYS A 38 -49.64 16.36 -32.15
C LYS A 38 -48.35 17.15 -31.85
N GLU A 39 -48.41 18.47 -31.87
CA GLU A 39 -47.26 19.30 -31.53
C GLU A 39 -46.82 19.13 -30.04
N LYS A 40 -47.84 19.04 -29.14
CA LYS A 40 -47.56 18.73 -27.72
C LYS A 40 -46.99 17.34 -27.48
N THR A 41 -47.44 16.34 -28.25
CA THR A 41 -46.90 14.97 -28.11
C THR A 41 -45.45 14.92 -28.62
N GLU A 42 -45.09 15.61 -29.71
CA GLU A 42 -43.73 15.70 -30.23
C GLU A 42 -42.79 16.42 -29.29
N GLU A 43 -43.25 17.50 -28.62
CA GLU A 43 -42.47 18.19 -27.59
C GLU A 43 -42.19 17.31 -26.36
N LEU A 44 -43.22 16.59 -25.87
CA LEU A 44 -43.07 15.64 -24.78
C LEU A 44 -42.16 14.46 -25.10
N GLU A 45 -42.20 13.98 -26.33
CA GLU A 45 -41.33 12.90 -26.79
C GLU A 45 -39.83 13.39 -26.81
N LYS A 46 -39.62 14.62 -27.26
CA LYS A 46 -38.25 15.22 -27.23
C LYS A 46 -37.74 15.40 -25.80
N GLU A 47 -38.59 15.93 -24.91
CA GLU A 47 -38.21 16.05 -23.49
C GLU A 47 -37.93 14.68 -22.83
N LEU A 48 -38.72 13.66 -23.17
CA LEU A 48 -38.47 12.28 -22.70
C LEU A 48 -37.16 11.72 -23.21
N GLU A 49 -36.81 11.98 -24.47
CA GLU A 49 -35.55 11.53 -25.03
C GLU A 49 -34.34 12.25 -24.41
N GLU A 50 -34.46 13.55 -24.15
CA GLU A 50 -33.43 14.30 -23.44
C GLU A 50 -33.23 13.80 -21.99
N LYS A 51 -34.33 13.54 -21.29
CA LYS A 51 -34.27 12.95 -19.94
C LYS A 51 -33.66 11.56 -19.92
N ARG A 52 -33.98 10.73 -20.91
CA ARG A 52 -33.37 9.41 -21.07
C ARG A 52 -31.84 9.50 -21.26
N LYS A 53 -31.38 10.42 -22.12
CA LYS A 53 -29.94 10.67 -22.32
C LYS A 53 -29.27 11.18 -21.04
N GLN A 54 -29.94 12.06 -20.28
CA GLN A 54 -29.42 12.52 -19.00
C GLN A 54 -29.29 11.37 -17.97
N ILE A 55 -30.30 10.49 -17.89
CA ILE A 55 -30.28 9.33 -17.00
C ILE A 55 -29.15 8.36 -17.41
N GLU A 56 -28.98 8.13 -18.70
CA GLU A 56 -27.89 7.26 -19.18
C GLU A 56 -26.51 7.81 -18.86
N ASN A 57 -26.28 9.10 -19.05
CA ASN A 57 -25.05 9.78 -18.68
C ASN A 57 -24.79 9.73 -17.16
N LEU A 58 -25.83 9.96 -16.37
CA LEU A 58 -25.73 9.87 -14.91
C LEU A 58 -25.41 8.44 -14.45
N ASN A 59 -26.02 7.44 -15.05
CA ASN A 59 -25.75 6.04 -14.75
C ASN A 59 -24.30 5.65 -15.12
N GLN A 60 -23.78 6.13 -16.24
CA GLN A 60 -22.37 5.93 -16.61
C GLN A 60 -21.43 6.60 -15.59
N HIS A 61 -21.75 7.81 -15.17
CA HIS A 61 -20.99 8.52 -14.11
C HIS A 61 -21.02 7.79 -12.76
N VAL A 62 -22.18 7.31 -12.36
CA VAL A 62 -22.31 6.51 -11.13
C VAL A 62 -21.49 5.23 -11.22
N GLY A 63 -21.53 4.54 -12.37
CA GLY A 63 -20.72 3.35 -12.61
C GLY A 63 -19.21 3.62 -12.50
N SER A 64 -18.73 4.70 -13.13
CA SER A 64 -17.30 5.07 -13.06
C SER A 64 -16.85 5.49 -11.65
N LEU A 65 -17.73 6.18 -10.91
CA LEU A 65 -17.48 6.54 -9.51
C LEU A 65 -17.44 5.32 -8.59
N GLN A 66 -18.33 4.36 -8.81
CA GLN A 66 -18.33 3.10 -8.05
C GLN A 66 -17.06 2.29 -8.31
N GLU A 67 -16.63 2.20 -9.57
CA GLU A 67 -15.38 1.51 -9.92
C GLU A 67 -14.16 2.19 -9.28
N SER A 68 -14.08 3.53 -9.33
CA SER A 68 -13.00 4.28 -8.69
C SER A 68 -13.01 4.14 -7.17
N LEU A 69 -14.18 4.07 -6.54
CA LEU A 69 -14.35 3.82 -5.11
C LEU A 69 -13.82 2.44 -4.71
N LEU A 70 -14.19 1.39 -5.46
CA LEU A 70 -13.70 0.04 -5.22
C LEU A 70 -12.19 -0.06 -5.40
N ARG A 71 -11.64 0.58 -6.42
CA ARG A 71 -10.19 0.65 -6.65
C ARG A 71 -9.48 1.34 -5.48
N ASN A 72 -9.96 2.51 -5.06
CA ASN A 72 -9.39 3.23 -3.93
C ASN A 72 -9.47 2.44 -2.63
N GLN A 73 -10.56 1.70 -2.39
CA GLN A 73 -10.68 0.82 -1.23
C GLN A 73 -9.64 -0.31 -1.25
N ALA A 74 -9.43 -0.93 -2.41
CA ALA A 74 -8.42 -1.98 -2.56
C ALA A 74 -6.99 -1.42 -2.35
N GLU A 75 -6.71 -0.24 -2.89
CA GLU A 75 -5.42 0.44 -2.69
C GLU A 75 -5.18 0.81 -1.23
N LEU A 76 -6.21 1.31 -0.53
CA LEU A 76 -6.14 1.61 0.90
C LEU A 76 -5.88 0.36 1.74
N GLN A 77 -6.51 -0.77 1.43
CA GLN A 77 -6.24 -2.03 2.11
C GLN A 77 -4.79 -2.50 1.89
N ASN A 78 -4.31 -2.46 0.65
CA ASN A 78 -2.93 -2.80 0.32
C ASN A 78 -1.93 -1.86 1.00
N TYR A 79 -2.22 -0.55 1.03
CA TYR A 79 -1.40 0.43 1.73
C TYR A 79 -1.33 0.16 3.24
N LYS A 80 -2.48 -0.10 3.88
CA LYS A 80 -2.53 -0.43 5.32
C LYS A 80 -1.69 -1.66 5.64
N ARG A 81 -1.89 -2.76 4.89
CA ARG A 81 -1.12 -3.99 5.08
C ARG A 81 0.38 -3.75 4.96
N ARG A 82 0.81 -3.04 3.90
CA ARG A 82 2.23 -2.71 3.72
C ARG A 82 2.78 -1.85 4.85
N LYS A 83 1.99 -0.90 5.34
CA LYS A 83 2.38 -0.03 6.47
C LYS A 83 2.47 -0.78 7.79
N GLU A 84 1.59 -1.73 8.02
CA GLU A 84 1.65 -2.63 9.18
C GLU A 84 2.92 -3.48 9.13
N GLU A 85 3.21 -4.13 8.01
CA GLU A 85 4.44 -4.92 7.80
C GLU A 85 5.72 -4.07 7.96
N GLU A 86 5.74 -2.84 7.42
CA GLU A 86 6.85 -1.91 7.60
C GLU A 86 7.01 -1.50 9.09
N SER A 87 5.90 -1.19 9.76
CA SER A 87 5.90 -0.80 11.18
C SER A 87 6.40 -1.94 12.06
N GLU A 88 5.96 -3.17 11.82
CA GLU A 88 6.45 -4.36 12.55
C GLU A 88 7.95 -4.54 12.36
N LYS A 89 8.47 -4.40 11.14
CA LYS A 89 9.92 -4.47 10.88
C LYS A 89 10.69 -3.39 11.63
N VAL A 90 10.20 -2.14 11.58
CA VAL A 90 10.84 -1.03 12.30
C VAL A 90 10.84 -1.28 13.81
N LEU A 91 9.71 -1.73 14.38
CA LEU A 91 9.64 -2.06 15.80
C LEU A 91 10.54 -3.25 16.17
N LYS A 92 10.64 -4.26 15.30
CA LYS A 92 11.48 -5.44 15.51
C LYS A 92 12.97 -5.09 15.61
N TYR A 93 13.45 -4.13 14.80
CA TYR A 93 14.86 -3.76 14.71
C TYR A 93 15.18 -2.37 15.30
N LYS A 94 14.23 -1.76 16.01
CA LYS A 94 14.38 -0.41 16.58
C LYS A 94 15.68 -0.19 17.39
N ASN A 95 16.16 -1.23 18.05
CA ASN A 95 17.32 -1.15 18.93
C ASN A 95 18.64 -1.52 18.23
N GLU A 96 18.64 -1.77 16.93
CA GLU A 96 19.83 -2.20 16.18
C GLU A 96 20.97 -1.19 16.30
N ASP A 97 20.69 0.10 16.14
CA ASP A 97 21.70 1.15 16.21
C ASP A 97 22.29 1.30 17.63
N LEU A 98 21.42 1.22 18.66
CA LEU A 98 21.89 1.22 20.05
C LEU A 98 22.78 0.01 20.35
N ILE A 99 22.43 -1.15 19.82
CA ILE A 99 23.23 -2.37 19.98
C ILE A 99 24.60 -2.19 19.31
N LYS A 100 24.68 -1.62 18.10
CA LYS A 100 25.95 -1.34 17.41
C LYS A 100 26.90 -0.48 18.25
N GLU A 101 26.39 0.58 18.83
CA GLU A 101 27.18 1.45 19.71
C GLU A 101 27.63 0.71 20.99
N LEU A 102 26.73 -0.09 21.58
CA LEU A 102 27.06 -0.86 22.78
C LEU A 102 28.12 -1.93 22.51
N LEU A 103 28.14 -2.56 21.33
CA LEU A 103 29.18 -3.52 20.95
C LEU A 103 30.57 -2.92 20.96
N THR A 104 30.71 -1.65 20.65
CA THR A 104 32.02 -0.96 20.76
C THR A 104 32.52 -0.92 22.20
N VAL A 105 31.61 -0.78 23.17
CA VAL A 105 31.98 -0.84 24.61
C VAL A 105 32.39 -2.25 25.00
N VAL A 106 31.66 -3.27 24.49
CA VAL A 106 31.98 -4.68 24.72
C VAL A 106 33.40 -5.01 24.17
N ASP A 107 33.74 -4.57 22.97
CA ASP A 107 35.08 -4.75 22.40
C ASP A 107 36.19 -4.14 23.26
N ASN A 108 35.95 -2.94 23.85
CA ASN A 108 36.89 -2.32 24.74
C ASN A 108 37.11 -3.14 26.04
N PHE A 109 36.01 -3.74 26.56
CA PHE A 109 36.16 -4.67 27.70
C PHE A 109 36.94 -5.91 27.33
N GLU A 110 36.69 -6.52 26.14
CA GLU A 110 37.44 -7.68 25.68
C GLU A 110 38.93 -7.36 25.55
N ARG A 111 39.25 -6.22 24.95
CA ARG A 111 40.64 -5.74 24.84
C ARG A 111 41.29 -5.51 26.19
N ALA A 112 40.57 -4.93 27.15
CA ALA A 112 41.13 -4.73 28.51
C ALA A 112 41.37 -6.05 29.23
N ILE A 113 40.49 -7.04 29.01
CA ILE A 113 40.61 -8.39 29.60
C ILE A 113 41.74 -9.20 28.96
N SER A 114 41.96 -9.06 27.64
CA SER A 114 43.04 -9.78 26.92
C SER A 114 44.44 -9.31 27.27
N MET A 115 44.59 -8.12 27.94
CA MET A 115 45.85 -7.65 28.46
C MET A 115 46.29 -8.34 29.76
N ASP A 116 45.45 -9.23 30.34
CA ASP A 116 45.71 -9.92 31.63
C ASP A 116 46.75 -11.07 31.55
N ASP A 117 47.20 -11.46 30.35
CA ASP A 117 48.09 -12.63 30.19
C ASP A 117 49.59 -12.39 30.50
N ASN A 118 49.95 -11.19 30.94
CA ASN A 118 51.34 -10.83 31.21
C ASN A 118 51.56 -10.37 32.67
N ASP A 119 51.88 -11.29 33.57
CA ASP A 119 52.51 -11.10 34.91
C ASP A 119 52.04 -9.83 35.70
N LEU A 120 50.79 -9.71 35.95
CA LEU A 120 50.19 -8.61 36.70
C LEU A 120 50.21 -8.90 38.22
N SER A 121 50.53 -7.88 39.04
CA SER A 121 50.47 -7.99 40.50
C SER A 121 49.05 -8.37 40.96
N ASP A 122 48.96 -9.04 42.11
CA ASP A 122 47.71 -9.56 42.72
C ASP A 122 46.57 -8.50 42.84
N GLU A 123 46.90 -7.21 42.91
CA GLU A 123 45.93 -6.12 42.97
C GLU A 123 45.30 -5.81 41.63
N VAL A 124 46.07 -5.90 40.54
CA VAL A 124 45.59 -5.68 39.18
C VAL A 124 44.68 -6.84 38.74
N SER A 125 45.04 -8.07 39.13
CA SER A 125 44.21 -9.26 38.87
C SER A 125 42.84 -9.16 39.53
N LYS A 126 42.74 -8.61 40.76
CA LYS A 126 41.44 -8.35 41.43
C LYS A 126 40.61 -7.28 40.72
N PHE A 127 41.27 -6.25 40.20
CA PHE A 127 40.59 -5.21 39.41
C PHE A 127 40.04 -5.77 38.07
N LEU A 128 40.82 -6.56 37.35
CA LEU A 128 40.42 -7.23 36.13
C LEU A 128 39.30 -8.26 36.35
N ALA A 129 39.24 -8.93 37.50
CA ALA A 129 38.12 -9.77 37.90
C ALA A 129 36.77 -8.97 37.91
N GLY A 130 36.85 -7.70 38.33
CA GLY A 130 35.68 -6.80 38.29
C GLY A 130 35.23 -6.50 36.86
N PHE A 131 36.18 -6.27 35.93
CA PHE A 131 35.88 -6.07 34.52
C PHE A 131 35.29 -7.31 33.87
N LYS A 132 35.82 -8.52 34.15
CA LYS A 132 35.28 -9.81 33.71
C LYS A 132 33.85 -9.99 34.16
N LEU A 133 33.50 -9.59 35.37
CA LEU A 133 32.13 -9.67 35.88
C LEU A 133 31.19 -8.70 35.13
N ILE A 134 31.63 -7.44 34.88
CA ILE A 134 30.86 -6.46 34.13
C ILE A 134 30.64 -6.95 32.68
N TYR A 135 31.68 -7.44 32.04
CA TYR A 135 31.62 -8.03 30.69
C TYR A 135 30.61 -9.17 30.63
N THR A 136 30.75 -10.17 31.52
CA THR A 136 29.85 -11.33 31.58
C THR A 136 28.38 -10.91 31.77
N THR A 137 28.17 -9.93 32.66
CA THR A 137 26.82 -9.38 32.90
C THR A 137 26.27 -8.69 31.68
N THR A 138 27.09 -7.90 30.98
CA THR A 138 26.70 -7.17 29.76
C THR A 138 26.35 -8.14 28.63
N VAL A 139 27.19 -9.14 28.39
CA VAL A 139 26.92 -10.21 27.40
C VAL A 139 25.65 -10.99 27.78
N GLY A 140 25.44 -11.27 29.07
CA GLY A 140 24.23 -11.90 29.56
C GLY A 140 22.96 -11.06 29.30
N ILE A 141 23.05 -9.75 29.40
CA ILE A 141 21.97 -8.83 29.05
C ILE A 141 21.73 -8.84 27.52
N LEU A 142 22.78 -8.73 26.72
CA LEU A 142 22.68 -8.80 25.25
C LEU A 142 21.99 -10.09 24.77
N ASN A 143 22.35 -11.24 25.37
CA ASN A 143 21.71 -12.52 25.05
C ASN A 143 20.21 -12.53 25.40
N LYS A 144 19.77 -11.87 26.47
CA LYS A 144 18.33 -11.73 26.80
C LYS A 144 17.57 -10.93 25.74
N PHE A 145 18.24 -10.00 25.08
CA PHE A 145 17.68 -9.22 23.96
C PHE A 145 17.89 -9.89 22.60
N GLU A 146 18.22 -11.18 22.57
CA GLU A 146 18.42 -11.96 21.35
C GLU A 146 19.60 -11.44 20.50
N VAL A 147 20.59 -10.81 21.12
CA VAL A 147 21.87 -10.53 20.52
C VAL A 147 22.81 -11.69 20.80
N LYS A 148 23.30 -12.37 19.77
CA LYS A 148 24.14 -13.57 19.88
C LYS A 148 25.47 -13.36 19.18
N GLU A 149 26.55 -13.87 19.79
CA GLU A 149 27.87 -13.91 19.17
C GLU A 149 27.88 -14.88 17.99
N ILE A 150 28.55 -14.50 16.90
CA ILE A 150 28.77 -15.35 15.73
C ILE A 150 30.00 -16.21 16.03
N ALA A 151 29.81 -17.53 16.11
CA ALA A 151 30.91 -18.47 16.20
C ALA A 151 31.67 -18.45 14.88
N ALA A 152 32.97 -18.18 14.91
CA ALA A 152 33.77 -18.06 13.69
C ALA A 152 35.06 -18.88 13.75
N GLU A 153 35.69 -19.00 14.91
CA GLU A 153 37.00 -19.65 15.03
C GLU A 153 36.96 -21.11 14.65
N GLY A 154 37.83 -21.51 13.72
CA GLY A 154 37.94 -22.90 13.24
C GLY A 154 36.80 -23.32 12.31
N LEU A 155 35.90 -22.44 11.92
CA LEU A 155 34.83 -22.70 10.96
C LEU A 155 35.25 -22.28 9.54
N GLU A 156 34.50 -22.76 8.56
CA GLU A 156 34.63 -22.33 7.17
C GLU A 156 34.14 -20.90 7.00
N PHE A 157 34.82 -20.09 6.18
CA PHE A 157 34.46 -18.71 5.93
C PHE A 157 33.11 -18.59 5.21
N ASP A 158 32.20 -17.82 5.78
CA ASP A 158 30.89 -17.48 5.20
C ASP A 158 30.79 -15.97 5.03
N PRO A 159 30.65 -15.45 3.81
CA PRO A 159 30.52 -14.00 3.55
C PRO A 159 29.31 -13.33 4.19
N GLU A 160 28.26 -14.06 4.57
CA GLU A 160 27.08 -13.49 5.24
C GLU A 160 27.37 -13.11 6.69
N TYR A 161 28.26 -13.87 7.37
CA TYR A 161 28.54 -13.71 8.80
C TYR A 161 29.94 -13.21 9.11
N HIS A 162 30.88 -13.36 8.17
CA HIS A 162 32.29 -13.11 8.37
C HIS A 162 32.82 -12.08 7.37
N HIS A 163 33.79 -11.27 7.84
CA HIS A 163 34.53 -10.33 7.02
C HIS A 163 36.01 -10.65 7.11
N ALA A 164 36.60 -11.17 6.05
CA ALA A 164 38.02 -11.45 5.99
C ALA A 164 38.83 -10.14 5.91
N VAL A 165 39.66 -9.87 6.90
CA VAL A 165 40.49 -8.68 6.98
C VAL A 165 41.93 -9.01 6.64
N LEU A 166 42.38 -10.20 7.04
CA LEU A 166 43.71 -10.70 6.82
C LEU A 166 43.66 -12.13 6.28
N THR A 167 44.67 -12.50 5.47
CA THR A 167 44.96 -13.88 5.11
C THR A 167 46.27 -14.31 5.69
N ASP A 168 46.43 -15.57 6.05
CA ASP A 168 47.65 -16.18 6.54
C ASP A 168 47.71 -17.62 5.99
N HIS A 169 48.90 -18.20 6.00
CA HIS A 169 49.08 -19.58 5.51
C HIS A 169 49.48 -20.49 6.67
N ASP A 170 48.61 -21.43 6.97
CA ASP A 170 48.83 -22.49 7.97
C ASP A 170 48.65 -23.85 7.27
N GLU A 171 49.79 -24.57 7.11
CA GLU A 171 49.80 -25.90 6.46
C GLU A 171 48.98 -26.97 7.21
N THR A 172 48.62 -26.68 8.49
CA THR A 172 47.87 -27.64 9.32
C THR A 172 46.38 -27.58 9.12
N LYS A 173 45.86 -26.49 8.49
CA LYS A 173 44.44 -26.26 8.29
C LYS A 173 44.11 -26.17 6.80
N PRO A 174 42.91 -26.58 6.39
CA PRO A 174 42.48 -26.42 5.00
C PRO A 174 42.30 -24.94 4.62
N ALA A 175 42.49 -24.62 3.33
CA ALA A 175 42.22 -23.33 2.78
C ALA A 175 40.75 -22.91 3.02
N GLY A 176 40.51 -21.63 3.30
CA GLY A 176 39.16 -21.09 3.56
C GLY A 176 38.68 -21.22 5.00
N VAL A 177 39.45 -21.83 5.91
CA VAL A 177 39.12 -21.94 7.34
C VAL A 177 39.57 -20.70 8.07
N ILE A 178 38.78 -20.25 9.03
CA ILE A 178 39.06 -19.10 9.91
C ILE A 178 40.13 -19.53 10.92
N LEU A 179 41.27 -18.85 10.87
CA LEU A 179 42.40 -19.09 11.77
C LEU A 179 42.21 -18.38 13.12
N GLU A 180 41.76 -17.15 13.08
CA GLU A 180 41.70 -16.28 14.25
C GLU A 180 40.57 -15.25 14.09
N VAL A 181 39.90 -14.90 15.18
CA VAL A 181 38.87 -13.86 15.23
C VAL A 181 39.50 -12.56 15.80
N MET A 182 39.70 -11.58 14.92
CA MET A 182 40.23 -10.28 15.29
C MET A 182 39.21 -9.41 16.03
N GLN A 183 37.93 -9.51 15.65
CA GLN A 183 36.82 -8.84 16.29
C GLN A 183 35.56 -9.69 16.18
N LYS A 184 34.87 -9.90 17.29
CA LYS A 184 33.68 -10.73 17.36
C LYS A 184 32.54 -10.11 16.57
N GLY A 185 31.82 -10.96 15.83
CA GLY A 185 30.58 -10.63 15.15
C GLY A 185 29.37 -10.89 16.02
N TYR A 186 28.28 -10.18 15.74
CA TYR A 186 27.03 -10.36 16.48
C TYR A 186 25.82 -10.31 15.56
N THR A 187 24.85 -11.18 15.88
CA THR A 187 23.53 -11.17 15.28
C THR A 187 22.51 -10.61 16.25
N TYR A 188 21.53 -9.87 15.78
CA TYR A 188 20.37 -9.43 16.53
C TYR A 188 19.12 -10.05 15.93
N LYS A 189 18.49 -10.97 16.67
CA LYS A 189 17.43 -11.82 16.16
C LYS A 189 17.90 -12.64 14.95
N ASP A 190 17.36 -12.36 13.78
CA ASP A 190 17.62 -13.02 12.50
C ASP A 190 18.50 -12.19 11.54
N ARG A 191 19.07 -11.08 12.03
CA ARG A 191 19.88 -10.17 11.21
C ARG A 191 21.30 -10.03 11.77
N VAL A 192 22.28 -10.02 10.88
CA VAL A 192 23.67 -9.69 11.22
C VAL A 192 23.77 -8.18 11.48
N VAL A 193 24.12 -7.80 12.70
CA VAL A 193 24.35 -6.40 13.12
C VAL A 193 25.76 -5.98 12.74
N ARG A 194 26.72 -6.89 12.98
CA ARG A 194 28.13 -6.71 12.66
C ARG A 194 28.73 -8.09 12.33
N PRO A 195 29.32 -8.27 11.14
CA PRO A 195 30.06 -9.49 10.82
C PRO A 195 31.30 -9.65 11.70
N ALA A 196 31.75 -10.86 11.93
CA ALA A 196 33.00 -11.10 12.61
C ALA A 196 34.17 -10.76 11.69
N MET A 197 35.14 -9.99 12.19
CA MET A 197 36.40 -9.73 11.46
C MET A 197 37.37 -10.85 11.74
N VAL A 198 37.77 -11.53 10.68
CA VAL A 198 38.51 -12.80 10.77
C VAL A 198 39.76 -12.83 9.91
N LYS A 199 40.74 -13.65 10.33
CA LYS A 199 41.89 -14.03 9.56
C LYS A 199 41.57 -15.40 8.94
N VAL A 200 41.71 -15.56 7.63
CA VAL A 200 41.39 -16.76 6.86
C VAL A 200 42.64 -17.45 6.33
N ASN A 201 42.63 -18.75 6.31
CA ASN A 201 43.74 -19.54 5.74
C ASN A 201 43.65 -19.51 4.20
N GLU A 202 44.75 -19.20 3.55
CA GLU A 202 44.89 -19.16 2.08
C GLU A 202 45.45 -20.47 1.51
#